data_7823a06c8f59af05f25e4a8ce621e0e9
#
_entry.id   7823a06c8f59af05f25e4a8ce621e0e9
#
_cell.length_a   1.000
_cell.length_b   1.000
_cell.length_c   1.000
_cell.angle_alpha   90.00
_cell.angle_beta   90.00
_cell.angle_gamma   90.00
#
_symmetry.space_group_name_H-M   'P 1'
#
loop_
_entity.id
_entity.type
_entity.pdbx_description
1 polymer ?
#
loop_
_entity_poly.entity_id
_entity_poly.type
_entity_poly.pdbx_seq_one_letter_code
_entity_poly.pdbx_strand_id
1 'polypeptide(L)'
;MPPTTEEDSEEFTVFKALVRRTLEADPQKWTTVAARIKGVTEETTTGVHRLYQLAEAGELLFPAINVNDAVTKSKFDNKYGTRHSVLDGLNRATDVLIGGKVAVVAGYGDVGKGVA
;
A
#
# COMPACT_ATOMS: atom_id res chain seq x y z
N MET A 1 -9.46 7.91 17.93
CA MET A 1 -8.60 6.84 17.37
C MET A 1 -8.64 5.64 18.32
N PRO A 2 -8.87 4.42 17.85
CA PRO A 2 -8.96 3.24 18.71
C PRO A 2 -7.64 2.99 19.45
N PRO A 3 -7.66 2.37 20.63
CA PRO A 3 -6.46 2.02 21.38
C PRO A 3 -5.58 1.04 20.60
N THR A 4 -4.31 0.96 20.95
CA THR A 4 -3.41 -0.08 20.48
C THR A 4 -3.82 -1.41 21.10
N THR A 5 -3.89 -2.47 20.32
CA THR A 5 -4.22 -3.83 20.74
C THR A 5 -3.03 -4.77 20.57
N GLU A 6 -3.04 -5.93 21.21
CA GLU A 6 -2.01 -6.96 21.04
C GLU A 6 -1.99 -7.56 19.62
N GLU A 7 -3.06 -7.37 18.85
CA GLU A 7 -3.17 -7.82 17.46
C GLU A 7 -2.54 -6.83 16.45
N ASP A 8 -2.19 -5.62 16.89
CA ASP A 8 -1.56 -4.64 16.02
C ASP A 8 -0.13 -5.06 15.66
N SER A 9 0.23 -4.96 14.38
CA SER A 9 1.62 -5.11 13.99
C SER A 9 2.51 -4.00 14.60
N GLU A 10 3.81 -4.21 14.64
CA GLU A 10 4.75 -3.22 15.15
C GLU A 10 4.63 -1.88 14.40
N GLU A 11 4.55 -1.93 13.06
CA GLU A 11 4.38 -0.74 12.21
C GLU A 11 3.08 -0.01 12.52
N PHE A 12 2.00 -0.74 12.73
CA PHE A 12 0.70 -0.15 13.02
C PHE A 12 0.66 0.49 14.41
N THR A 13 1.38 -0.09 15.37
CA THR A 13 1.58 0.47 16.71
C THR A 13 2.32 1.81 16.65
N VAL A 14 3.43 1.86 15.90
CA VAL A 14 4.20 3.09 15.67
C VAL A 14 3.37 4.14 14.97
N PHE A 15 2.62 3.74 13.94
CA PHE A 15 1.69 4.64 13.22
C PHE A 15 0.63 5.24 14.16
N LYS A 16 -0.03 4.41 14.99
CA LYS A 16 -1.02 4.88 15.98
C LYS A 16 -0.41 5.86 16.97
N ALA A 17 0.81 5.60 17.45
CA ALA A 17 1.52 6.49 18.36
C ALA A 17 1.82 7.85 17.72
N LEU A 18 2.27 7.86 16.46
CA LEU A 18 2.50 9.09 15.70
C LEU A 18 1.22 9.91 15.54
N VAL A 19 0.12 9.26 15.17
CA VAL A 19 -1.17 9.96 14.99
C VAL A 19 -1.66 10.54 16.31
N ARG A 20 -1.57 9.80 17.44
CA ARG A 20 -1.93 10.31 18.78
C ARG A 20 -1.13 11.54 19.14
N ARG A 21 0.19 11.48 19.04
CA ARG A 21 1.06 12.63 19.32
C ARG A 21 0.70 13.86 18.47
N THR A 22 0.31 13.64 17.23
CA THR A 22 -0.12 14.71 16.33
C THR A 22 -1.45 15.32 16.77
N LEU A 23 -2.40 14.47 17.24
CA LEU A 23 -3.70 14.94 17.76
C LEU A 23 -3.57 15.67 19.10
N GLU A 24 -2.62 15.28 19.96
CA GLU A 24 -2.30 15.98 21.19
C GLU A 24 -1.75 17.39 20.92
N ALA A 25 -0.90 17.52 19.90
CA ALA A 25 -0.33 18.83 19.50
C ALA A 25 -1.34 19.72 18.77
N ASP A 26 -2.19 19.13 17.92
CA ASP A 26 -3.24 19.84 17.16
C ASP A 26 -4.45 18.93 16.94
N PRO A 27 -5.47 18.99 17.81
CA PRO A 27 -6.67 18.15 17.71
C PRO A 27 -7.47 18.32 16.41
N GLN A 28 -7.33 19.44 15.71
CA GLN A 28 -8.07 19.74 14.49
C GLN A 28 -7.28 19.44 13.21
N LYS A 29 -6.02 19.08 13.32
CA LYS A 29 -5.14 18.90 12.17
C LYS A 29 -5.75 18.01 11.09
N TRP A 30 -6.12 16.78 11.44
CA TRP A 30 -6.61 15.81 10.47
C TRP A 30 -7.99 16.15 9.94
N THR A 31 -8.87 16.73 10.76
CA THR A 31 -10.17 17.24 10.32
C THR A 31 -10.00 18.35 9.30
N THR A 32 -9.10 19.29 9.56
CA THR A 32 -8.78 20.37 8.64
C THR A 32 -8.18 19.87 7.33
N VAL A 33 -7.28 18.88 7.39
CA VAL A 33 -6.70 18.25 6.20
C VAL A 33 -7.79 17.55 5.39
N ALA A 34 -8.62 16.72 6.02
CA ALA A 34 -9.68 15.96 5.36
C ALA A 34 -10.70 16.89 4.65
N ALA A 35 -11.06 17.99 5.30
CA ALA A 35 -11.98 18.98 4.71
C ALA A 35 -11.43 19.69 3.45
N ARG A 36 -10.13 19.65 3.23
CA ARG A 36 -9.46 20.26 2.07
C ARG A 36 -9.15 19.27 0.95
N ILE A 37 -9.22 17.97 1.21
CA ILE A 37 -9.00 16.91 0.21
C ILE A 37 -10.18 16.91 -0.75
N LYS A 38 -9.90 17.07 -2.04
CA LYS A 38 -10.91 17.00 -3.11
C LYS A 38 -11.15 15.59 -3.60
N GLY A 39 -10.20 14.72 -3.41
CA GLY A 39 -10.21 13.31 -3.81
C GLY A 39 -8.81 12.72 -3.76
N VAL A 40 -8.74 11.39 -3.89
CA VAL A 40 -7.50 10.63 -3.93
C VAL A 40 -7.50 9.67 -5.12
N THR A 41 -6.33 9.30 -5.57
CA THR A 41 -6.11 8.19 -6.50
C THR A 41 -5.32 7.11 -5.79
N GLU A 42 -5.72 5.85 -5.94
CA GLU A 42 -5.05 4.72 -5.31
C GLU A 42 -4.55 3.75 -6.38
N GLU A 43 -3.27 3.39 -6.30
CA GLU A 43 -2.58 2.59 -7.31
C GLU A 43 -2.25 1.16 -6.84
N THR A 44 -2.60 0.77 -5.62
CA THR A 44 -2.26 -0.57 -5.13
C THR A 44 -3.49 -1.36 -4.68
N THR A 45 -3.48 -2.68 -4.90
CA THR A 45 -4.59 -3.59 -4.60
C THR A 45 -5.02 -3.49 -3.13
N THR A 46 -4.07 -3.48 -2.20
CA THR A 46 -4.37 -3.40 -0.76
C THR A 46 -5.04 -2.07 -0.38
N GLY A 47 -4.57 -0.95 -0.94
CA GLY A 47 -5.16 0.36 -0.71
C GLY A 47 -6.56 0.48 -1.31
N VAL A 48 -6.76 -0.01 -2.52
CA VAL A 48 -8.09 -0.08 -3.17
C VAL A 48 -9.08 -0.88 -2.32
N HIS A 49 -8.68 -2.04 -1.82
CA HIS A 49 -9.50 -2.85 -0.91
C HIS A 49 -9.93 -2.08 0.33
N ARG A 50 -8.98 -1.34 0.91
CA ARG A 50 -9.25 -0.52 2.10
C ARG A 50 -10.25 0.60 1.81
N LEU A 51 -10.12 1.25 0.67
CA LEU A 51 -11.05 2.30 0.25
C LEU A 51 -12.46 1.75 0.01
N TYR A 52 -12.60 0.57 -0.59
CA TYR A 52 -13.90 -0.10 -0.74
C TYR A 52 -14.53 -0.41 0.62
N GLN A 53 -13.76 -0.95 1.57
CA GLN A 53 -14.25 -1.21 2.93
C GLN A 53 -14.75 0.07 3.62
N LEU A 54 -14.03 1.18 3.48
CA LEU A 54 -14.45 2.48 4.01
C LEU A 54 -15.71 3.00 3.32
N ALA A 55 -15.84 2.81 2.01
CA ALA A 55 -17.01 3.21 1.26
C ALA A 55 -18.26 2.40 1.67
N GLU A 56 -18.13 1.07 1.82
CA GLU A 56 -19.21 0.19 2.27
C GLU A 56 -19.66 0.51 3.70
N ALA A 57 -18.71 0.89 4.56
CA ALA A 57 -18.99 1.33 5.93
C ALA A 57 -19.59 2.75 6.02
N GLY A 58 -19.62 3.51 4.92
CA GLY A 58 -20.02 4.92 4.93
C GLY A 58 -19.00 5.86 5.58
N GLU A 59 -17.76 5.41 5.73
CA GLU A 59 -16.66 6.12 6.41
C GLU A 59 -15.68 6.79 5.44
N LEU A 60 -15.87 6.66 4.13
CA LEU A 60 -15.02 7.31 3.14
C LEU A 60 -15.31 8.81 3.10
N LEU A 61 -14.34 9.62 3.52
CA LEU A 61 -14.51 11.07 3.72
C LEU A 61 -14.43 11.90 2.43
N PHE A 62 -13.93 11.34 1.35
CA PHE A 62 -13.69 12.05 0.08
C PHE A 62 -13.74 11.09 -1.10
N PRO A 63 -13.99 11.57 -2.33
CA PRO A 63 -13.97 10.72 -3.53
C PRO A 63 -12.63 10.01 -3.71
N ALA A 64 -12.68 8.74 -4.08
CA ALA A 64 -11.49 7.93 -4.37
C ALA A 64 -11.60 7.29 -5.75
N ILE A 65 -10.50 7.32 -6.51
CA ILE A 65 -10.41 6.73 -7.85
C ILE A 65 -9.47 5.53 -7.78
N ASN A 66 -9.99 4.37 -8.15
CA ASN A 66 -9.21 3.16 -8.30
C ASN A 66 -8.44 3.19 -9.63
N VAL A 67 -7.18 3.56 -9.58
CA VAL A 67 -6.26 3.53 -10.71
C VAL A 67 -5.62 2.16 -10.89
N ASN A 68 -5.49 1.39 -9.79
CA ASN A 68 -4.85 0.07 -9.82
C ASN A 68 -5.50 -0.87 -10.84
N ASP A 69 -6.82 -0.87 -10.95
CA ASP A 69 -7.56 -1.80 -11.80
C ASP A 69 -7.73 -1.30 -13.24
N ALA A 70 -7.21 -0.11 -13.56
CA ALA A 70 -7.07 0.30 -14.96
C ALA A 70 -6.16 -0.70 -15.69
N VAL A 71 -6.56 -1.16 -16.87
CA VAL A 71 -5.79 -2.13 -17.66
C VAL A 71 -4.39 -1.62 -17.95
N THR A 72 -4.26 -0.33 -18.26
CA THR A 72 -2.98 0.34 -18.50
C THR A 72 -2.08 0.45 -17.28
N LYS A 73 -2.61 0.21 -16.07
CA LYS A 73 -1.81 0.11 -14.82
C LYS A 73 -1.58 -1.34 -14.42
N SER A 74 -2.63 -2.11 -14.11
CA SER A 74 -2.51 -3.44 -13.51
C SER A 74 -1.85 -4.46 -14.43
N LYS A 75 -2.09 -4.39 -15.73
CA LYS A 75 -1.54 -5.36 -16.71
C LYS A 75 -0.15 -4.94 -17.23
N PHE A 76 0.33 -3.77 -16.85
CA PHE A 76 1.67 -3.29 -17.17
C PHE A 76 2.54 -3.18 -15.93
N ASP A 77 2.25 -2.28 -14.99
CA ASP A 77 3.09 -2.06 -13.82
C ASP A 77 3.15 -3.28 -12.89
N ASN A 78 2.00 -3.85 -12.52
CA ASN A 78 1.97 -4.96 -11.58
C ASN A 78 2.71 -6.20 -12.13
N LYS A 79 2.76 -6.38 -13.43
CA LYS A 79 3.43 -7.50 -14.11
C LYS A 79 4.83 -7.14 -14.59
N TYR A 80 4.93 -6.18 -15.49
CA TYR A 80 6.21 -5.83 -16.12
C TYR A 80 7.08 -4.93 -15.25
N GLY A 81 6.47 -4.02 -14.46
CA GLY A 81 7.19 -3.20 -13.50
C GLY A 81 7.86 -4.04 -12.43
N THR A 82 7.16 -5.01 -11.85
CA THR A 82 7.72 -5.91 -10.82
C THR A 82 8.76 -6.87 -11.38
N ARG A 83 8.68 -7.27 -12.64
CA ARG A 83 9.71 -8.05 -13.32
C ARG A 83 11.08 -7.40 -13.21
N HIS A 84 11.15 -6.09 -13.41
CA HIS A 84 12.40 -5.34 -13.33
C HIS A 84 12.77 -4.98 -11.90
N SER A 85 11.82 -4.45 -11.13
CA SER A 85 12.10 -3.87 -9.83
C SER A 85 12.48 -4.89 -8.77
N VAL A 86 11.93 -6.11 -8.81
CA VAL A 86 12.28 -7.16 -7.85
C VAL A 86 13.73 -7.62 -8.07
N LEU A 87 14.14 -7.86 -9.31
CA LEU A 87 15.52 -8.24 -9.62
C LEU A 87 16.50 -7.10 -9.31
N ASP A 88 16.14 -5.86 -9.65
CA ASP A 88 16.96 -4.70 -9.31
C ASP A 88 17.11 -4.56 -7.78
N GLY A 89 16.02 -4.71 -7.04
CA GLY A 89 16.02 -4.68 -5.59
C GLY A 89 16.89 -5.79 -4.96
N LEU A 90 16.80 -7.01 -5.46
CA LEU A 90 17.63 -8.13 -5.00
C LEU A 90 19.12 -7.86 -5.25
N ASN A 91 19.49 -7.40 -6.45
CA ASN A 91 20.87 -7.08 -6.79
C ASN A 91 21.43 -5.96 -5.92
N ARG A 92 20.65 -4.91 -5.66
CA ARG A 92 21.07 -3.78 -4.80
C ARG A 92 21.19 -4.18 -3.33
N ALA A 93 20.30 -5.05 -2.84
CA ALA A 93 20.25 -5.41 -1.42
C ALA A 93 21.26 -6.51 -1.04
N THR A 94 21.61 -7.40 -1.95
CA THR A 94 22.34 -8.63 -1.60
C THR A 94 23.69 -8.81 -2.28
N ASP A 95 23.95 -8.12 -3.38
CA ASP A 95 25.15 -8.28 -4.21
C ASP A 95 25.40 -9.73 -4.66
N VAL A 96 24.33 -10.50 -4.80
CA VAL A 96 24.37 -11.95 -5.11
C VAL A 96 24.19 -12.18 -6.61
N LEU A 97 25.02 -13.03 -7.19
CA LEU A 97 24.79 -13.55 -8.54
C LEU A 97 23.52 -14.39 -8.55
N ILE A 98 22.48 -13.93 -9.24
CA ILE A 98 21.18 -14.63 -9.35
C ILE A 98 21.29 -15.87 -10.26
N GLY A 99 22.10 -15.77 -11.32
CA GLY A 99 22.30 -16.85 -12.29
C GLY A 99 22.73 -18.18 -11.64
N GLY A 100 22.09 -19.26 -12.04
CA GLY A 100 22.37 -20.60 -11.54
C GLY A 100 21.75 -20.94 -10.18
N LYS A 101 20.97 -20.03 -9.58
CA LYS A 101 20.26 -20.28 -8.32
C LYS A 101 18.81 -20.73 -8.56
N VAL A 102 18.27 -21.43 -7.57
CA VAL A 102 16.86 -21.81 -7.53
C VAL A 102 16.12 -20.70 -6.77
N ALA A 103 15.11 -20.11 -7.42
CA ALA A 103 14.20 -19.16 -6.81
C ALA A 103 12.81 -19.78 -6.62
N VAL A 104 12.18 -19.49 -5.49
CA VAL A 104 10.80 -19.87 -5.21
C VAL A 104 9.95 -18.62 -5.13
N VAL A 105 8.92 -18.54 -5.96
CA VAL A 105 7.97 -17.42 -5.98
C VAL A 105 6.65 -17.89 -5.38
N ALA A 106 6.28 -17.36 -4.22
CA ALA A 106 5.03 -17.66 -3.56
C ALA A 106 3.90 -16.79 -4.10
N GLY A 107 3.03 -17.36 -4.94
CA GLY A 107 1.93 -16.68 -5.63
C GLY A 107 2.15 -16.56 -7.14
N TYR A 108 1.04 -16.59 -7.89
CA TYR A 108 1.06 -16.53 -9.35
C TYR A 108 -0.03 -15.60 -9.92
N GLY A 109 -0.27 -14.47 -9.23
CA GLY A 109 -1.05 -13.34 -9.74
C GLY A 109 -0.22 -12.48 -10.71
N ASP A 110 -0.68 -11.27 -11.01
CA ASP A 110 0.03 -10.39 -11.95
C ASP A 110 1.47 -10.10 -11.50
N VAL A 111 1.67 -9.82 -10.21
CA VAL A 111 2.99 -9.59 -9.62
C VAL A 111 3.85 -10.87 -9.66
N GLY A 112 3.34 -11.99 -9.18
CA GLY A 112 4.07 -13.25 -9.17
C GLY A 112 4.47 -13.73 -10.58
N LYS A 113 3.60 -13.56 -11.57
CA LYS A 113 3.91 -13.81 -12.99
C LYS A 113 5.00 -12.88 -13.53
N GLY A 114 5.03 -11.64 -13.04
CA GLY A 114 6.07 -10.70 -13.41
C GLY A 114 7.43 -11.10 -12.85
N VAL A 115 7.46 -11.53 -11.58
CA VAL A 115 8.69 -11.93 -10.87
C VAL A 115 9.26 -13.23 -11.43
N ALA A 116 8.43 -14.22 -11.75
CA ALA A 116 8.85 -15.50 -12.33
C ALA A 116 9.32 -15.36 -13.78
#